data_779010d10d98fe75db8f051276e4a541
#
_entry.id   779010d10d98fe75db8f051276e4a541
#
_cell.length_a   1.000
_cell.length_b   1.000
_cell.length_c   1.000
_cell.angle_alpha   90.00
_cell.angle_beta   90.00
_cell.angle_gamma   90.00
#
_symmetry.space_group_name_H-M   'P 1'
#
loop_
_entity.id
_entity.type
_entity.pdbx_description
1 polymer ?
#
loop_
_entity_poly.entity_id
_entity_poly.type
_entity_poly.pdbx_seq_one_letter_code
_entity_poly.pdbx_strand_id
1 'polypeptide(L)'
;GFDMHILCYDPVFQNTKFVQAIQEINDLRYKHGLFHQRVTIKYVTLEEALALADYVSIHVPLIRPGESDTPTFHLFNERLLRTMKPTAYLVNTSRGPVVDEAALAKALRERWIAGAALDVYEKEPLPADSPLRDPAIADRCRLFPHFASAGRITRLSPDPNKGMAGRCVQGLIDVLEKNYNGDYTQMPWVVNKEAFSRAA
;
A
#
# COMPACT_ATOMS: atom_id res chain seq x y z
N GLY A 1 5.39 13.34 -10.37
CA GLY A 1 4.88 13.45 -9.15
C GLY A 1 4.36 14.78 -8.70
N PHE A 2 4.17 14.86 -7.41
CA PHE A 2 3.60 16.04 -6.75
C PHE A 2 4.67 16.85 -6.02
N ASP A 3 5.96 16.69 -6.40
CA ASP A 3 7.12 17.34 -5.76
C ASP A 3 7.20 17.12 -4.24
N MET A 4 6.77 15.92 -3.79
CA MET A 4 6.78 15.52 -2.39
C MET A 4 8.04 14.71 -2.06
N HIS A 5 8.58 14.91 -0.87
CA HIS A 5 9.56 14.00 -0.29
C HIS A 5 8.89 12.65 0.05
N ILE A 6 9.59 11.54 -0.15
CA ILE A 6 9.06 10.20 0.07
C ILE A 6 9.86 9.52 1.18
N LEU A 7 9.16 9.06 2.21
CA LEU A 7 9.68 8.21 3.26
C LEU A 7 9.14 6.80 3.02
N CYS A 8 10.02 5.82 2.88
CA CYS A 8 9.66 4.43 2.66
C CYS A 8 9.91 3.62 3.94
N TYR A 9 8.96 2.80 4.32
CA TYR A 9 9.13 1.76 5.32
C TYR A 9 8.68 0.43 4.75
N ASP A 10 9.54 -0.57 4.80
CA ASP A 10 9.24 -1.96 4.52
C ASP A 10 10.15 -2.84 5.38
N PRO A 11 9.62 -3.70 6.26
CA PRO A 11 10.45 -4.53 7.14
C PRO A 11 11.15 -5.68 6.42
N VAL A 12 10.66 -6.09 5.24
CA VAL A 12 11.12 -7.26 4.51
C VAL A 12 11.97 -6.88 3.30
N PHE A 13 11.58 -5.84 2.58
CA PHE A 13 12.17 -5.47 1.31
C PHE A 13 12.74 -4.05 1.32
N GLN A 14 14.05 -3.95 1.54
CA GLN A 14 14.78 -2.69 1.47
C GLN A 14 15.72 -2.67 0.26
N ASN A 15 15.18 -2.32 -0.89
CA ASN A 15 15.99 -2.18 -2.10
C ASN A 15 16.66 -0.79 -2.16
N THR A 16 17.79 -0.68 -1.51
CA THR A 16 18.55 0.58 -1.47
C THR A 16 19.05 1.02 -2.85
N LYS A 17 19.39 0.09 -3.74
CA LYS A 17 19.79 0.41 -5.13
C LYS A 17 18.64 1.02 -5.91
N PHE A 18 17.42 0.52 -5.73
CA PHE A 18 16.23 1.10 -6.36
C PHE A 18 15.98 2.52 -5.87
N VAL A 19 16.03 2.74 -4.55
CA VAL A 19 15.85 4.08 -3.95
C VAL A 19 16.92 5.05 -4.43
N GLN A 20 18.19 4.61 -4.52
CA GLN A 20 19.28 5.42 -5.07
C GLN A 20 19.02 5.80 -6.54
N ALA A 21 18.65 4.84 -7.39
CA ALA A 21 18.33 5.12 -8.80
C ALA A 21 17.18 6.12 -8.96
N ILE A 22 16.12 6.01 -8.15
CA ILE A 22 15.03 6.97 -8.17
C ILE A 22 15.50 8.35 -7.67
N GLN A 23 16.36 8.41 -6.65
CA GLN A 23 16.92 9.66 -6.18
C GLN A 23 17.78 10.35 -7.27
N GLU A 24 18.61 9.59 -7.97
CA GLU A 24 19.42 10.11 -9.09
C GLU A 24 18.54 10.69 -10.21
N ILE A 25 17.45 10.00 -10.56
CA ILE A 25 16.46 10.49 -11.53
C ILE A 25 15.82 11.80 -11.03
N ASN A 26 15.44 11.89 -9.77
CA ASN A 26 14.85 13.09 -9.19
C ASN A 26 15.84 14.25 -9.19
N ASP A 27 17.09 14.00 -8.84
CA ASP A 27 18.16 15.01 -8.85
C ASP A 27 18.43 15.52 -10.26
N LEU A 28 18.42 14.63 -11.26
CA LEU A 28 18.56 14.99 -12.68
C LEU A 28 17.39 15.87 -13.14
N ARG A 29 16.15 15.50 -12.77
CA ARG A 29 14.95 16.27 -13.13
C ARG A 29 14.96 17.66 -12.47
N TYR A 30 15.39 17.77 -11.23
CA TYR A 30 15.57 19.05 -10.56
C TYR A 30 16.64 19.90 -11.24
N LYS A 31 17.81 19.32 -11.55
CA LYS A 31 18.91 20.00 -12.25
C LYS A 31 18.48 20.59 -13.59
N HIS A 32 17.57 19.92 -14.31
CA HIS A 32 17.05 20.38 -15.61
C HIS A 32 15.75 21.20 -15.50
N GLY A 33 15.36 21.66 -14.32
CA GLY A 33 14.19 22.53 -14.12
C GLY A 33 12.85 21.85 -14.32
N LEU A 34 12.79 20.51 -14.31
CA LEU A 34 11.56 19.73 -14.44
C LEU A 34 10.81 19.59 -13.11
N PHE A 35 11.46 19.92 -11.99
CA PHE A 35 10.88 20.03 -10.66
C PHE A 35 11.16 21.42 -10.09
N HIS A 36 10.20 21.97 -9.35
CA HIS A 36 10.34 23.26 -8.68
C HIS A 36 11.24 23.20 -7.43
N GLN A 37 11.36 22.00 -6.85
CA GLN A 37 12.23 21.76 -5.69
C GLN A 37 12.89 20.37 -5.80
N ARG A 38 14.02 20.21 -5.11
CA ARG A 38 14.70 18.92 -5.00
C ARG A 38 13.88 18.01 -4.08
N VAL A 39 13.35 16.91 -4.63
CA VAL A 39 12.62 15.90 -3.85
C VAL A 39 13.56 14.76 -3.45
N THR A 40 13.33 14.22 -2.26
CA THR A 40 14.13 13.10 -1.72
C THR A 40 13.28 11.86 -1.54
N ILE A 41 13.90 10.68 -1.68
CA ILE A 41 13.33 9.39 -1.33
C ILE A 41 14.31 8.64 -0.43
N LYS A 42 13.88 8.13 0.71
CA LYS A 42 14.72 7.36 1.63
C LYS A 42 13.92 6.31 2.41
N TYR A 43 14.62 5.25 2.83
CA TYR A 43 14.10 4.33 3.84
C TYR A 43 14.28 4.92 5.23
N VAL A 44 13.28 4.69 6.08
CA VAL A 44 13.23 5.13 7.47
C VAL A 44 12.54 4.06 8.33
N THR A 45 12.56 4.18 9.65
CA THR A 45 11.74 3.35 10.53
C THR A 45 10.25 3.72 10.40
N LEU A 46 9.35 2.83 10.85
CA LEU A 46 7.92 3.10 10.83
C LEU A 46 7.58 4.33 11.69
N GLU A 47 8.14 4.40 12.89
CA GLU A 47 7.94 5.51 13.82
C GLU A 47 8.43 6.84 13.22
N GLU A 48 9.60 6.84 12.58
CA GLU A 48 10.12 8.04 11.90
C GLU A 48 9.22 8.45 10.74
N ALA A 49 8.77 7.48 9.92
CA ALA A 49 7.85 7.75 8.82
C ALA A 49 6.56 8.42 9.33
N LEU A 50 5.94 7.86 10.37
CA LEU A 50 4.68 8.37 10.91
C LEU A 50 4.83 9.76 11.56
N ALA A 51 5.94 9.98 12.28
CA ALA A 51 6.19 11.26 12.94
C ALA A 51 6.46 12.42 11.97
N LEU A 52 7.01 12.11 10.78
CA LEU A 52 7.42 13.11 9.80
C LEU A 52 6.45 13.29 8.64
N ALA A 53 5.64 12.27 8.32
CA ALA A 53 4.77 12.31 7.15
C ALA A 53 3.58 13.26 7.31
N ASP A 54 3.24 13.95 6.22
CA ASP A 54 1.99 14.69 6.07
C ASP A 54 0.90 13.81 5.45
N TYR A 55 1.31 12.80 4.66
CA TYR A 55 0.43 11.79 4.06
C TYR A 55 1.03 10.41 4.28
N VAL A 56 0.26 9.51 4.85
CA VAL A 56 0.64 8.09 5.04
C VAL A 56 -0.23 7.23 4.14
N SER A 57 0.39 6.48 3.24
CA SER A 57 -0.29 5.55 2.33
C SER A 57 0.11 4.12 2.64
N ILE A 58 -0.88 3.28 2.94
CA ILE A 58 -0.71 1.88 3.35
C ILE A 58 -0.71 0.97 2.12
N HIS A 59 0.35 0.15 1.96
CA HIS A 59 0.54 -0.78 0.85
C HIS A 59 0.98 -2.18 1.30
N VAL A 60 0.86 -2.50 2.59
CA VAL A 60 1.24 -3.80 3.15
C VAL A 60 0.15 -4.85 2.95
N PRO A 61 0.49 -6.15 2.80
CA PRO A 61 -0.49 -7.23 2.86
C PRO A 61 -1.07 -7.35 4.27
N LEU A 62 -2.22 -8.02 4.40
CA LEU A 62 -2.72 -8.44 5.71
C LEU A 62 -1.98 -9.70 6.16
N ILE A 63 -1.26 -9.61 7.25
CA ILE A 63 -0.55 -10.70 7.91
C ILE A 63 -1.08 -10.78 9.34
N ARG A 64 -1.63 -11.92 9.72
CA ARG A 64 -2.20 -12.13 11.06
C ARG A 64 -1.12 -12.53 12.07
N PRO A 65 -1.38 -12.32 13.38
CA PRO A 65 -0.50 -12.85 14.43
C PRO A 65 -0.29 -14.36 14.26
N GLY A 66 0.98 -14.78 14.30
CA GLY A 66 1.38 -16.17 14.07
C GLY A 66 1.69 -16.54 12.61
N GLU A 67 1.36 -15.71 11.65
CA GLU A 67 1.72 -15.94 10.23
C GLU A 67 3.11 -15.41 9.88
N SER A 68 3.64 -14.46 10.65
CA SER A 68 4.98 -13.87 10.48
C SER A 68 5.42 -13.17 11.76
N ASP A 69 6.72 -12.93 11.88
CA ASP A 69 7.32 -12.12 12.96
C ASP A 69 6.93 -10.63 12.86
N THR A 70 6.42 -10.21 11.70
CA THR A 70 5.98 -8.84 11.44
C THR A 70 4.51 -8.79 11.02
N PRO A 71 3.55 -9.09 11.94
CA PRO A 71 2.13 -9.05 11.63
C PRO A 71 1.68 -7.63 11.32
N THR A 72 0.73 -7.52 10.37
CA THR A 72 0.16 -6.25 9.96
C THR A 72 -1.29 -6.07 10.39
N PHE A 73 -1.91 -7.11 10.99
CA PHE A 73 -3.25 -7.01 11.58
C PHE A 73 -3.25 -5.95 12.69
N HIS A 74 -4.13 -4.95 12.58
CA HIS A 74 -4.22 -3.80 13.48
C HIS A 74 -2.85 -3.11 13.69
N LEU A 75 -2.02 -3.08 12.65
CA LEU A 75 -0.75 -2.34 12.68
C LEU A 75 -0.99 -0.88 13.05
N PHE A 76 -1.98 -0.24 12.40
CA PHE A 76 -2.40 1.13 12.72
C PHE A 76 -3.41 1.12 13.87
N ASN A 77 -2.92 0.88 15.06
CA ASN A 77 -3.66 0.96 16.32
C ASN A 77 -3.53 2.35 16.97
N GLU A 78 -4.13 2.53 18.15
CA GLU A 78 -4.11 3.80 18.89
C GLU A 78 -2.67 4.31 19.12
N ARG A 79 -1.72 3.42 19.46
CA ARG A 79 -0.32 3.78 19.69
C ARG A 79 0.32 4.41 18.45
N LEU A 80 0.18 3.78 17.29
CA LEU A 80 0.78 4.31 16.07
C LEU A 80 0.03 5.53 15.52
N LEU A 81 -1.30 5.56 15.62
CA LEU A 81 -2.07 6.74 15.20
C LEU A 81 -1.69 7.99 16.00
N ARG A 82 -1.35 7.84 17.28
CA ARG A 82 -0.88 8.95 18.12
C ARG A 82 0.53 9.46 17.77
N THR A 83 1.33 8.69 17.03
CA THR A 83 2.66 9.16 16.58
C THR A 83 2.59 10.03 15.33
N MET A 84 1.45 10.03 14.64
CA MET A 84 1.26 10.85 13.44
C MET A 84 1.08 12.33 13.80
N LYS A 85 1.38 13.21 12.84
CA LYS A 85 1.12 14.64 12.99
C LYS A 85 -0.38 14.92 13.10
N PRO A 86 -0.83 15.89 13.90
CA PRO A 86 -2.24 16.30 13.92
C PRO A 86 -2.75 16.85 12.56
N THR A 87 -1.81 17.22 11.68
CA THR A 87 -2.11 17.66 10.31
C THR A 87 -2.04 16.56 9.27
N ALA A 88 -1.65 15.33 9.65
CA ALA A 88 -1.44 14.23 8.71
C ALA A 88 -2.74 13.56 8.27
N TYR A 89 -2.69 12.98 7.07
CA TYR A 89 -3.77 12.18 6.49
C TYR A 89 -3.33 10.72 6.34
N LEU A 90 -4.24 9.78 6.64
CA LEU A 90 -4.05 8.35 6.46
C LEU A 90 -4.86 7.84 5.26
N VAL A 91 -4.22 7.09 4.36
CA VAL A 91 -4.88 6.47 3.19
C VAL A 91 -4.70 4.96 3.24
N ASN A 92 -5.80 4.21 3.21
CA ASN A 92 -5.76 2.74 3.12
C ASN A 92 -6.52 2.24 1.89
N THR A 93 -5.78 1.72 0.93
CA THR A 93 -6.27 1.03 -0.27
C THR A 93 -5.74 -0.41 -0.33
N SER A 94 -5.18 -0.93 0.77
CA SER A 94 -4.58 -2.27 0.83
C SER A 94 -5.57 -3.31 1.38
N ARG A 95 -5.66 -3.45 2.71
CA ARG A 95 -6.61 -4.34 3.41
C ARG A 95 -7.16 -3.65 4.66
N GLY A 96 -8.47 -3.78 4.89
CA GLY A 96 -9.17 -3.14 6.02
C GLY A 96 -8.54 -3.46 7.38
N PRO A 97 -8.38 -4.74 7.75
CA PRO A 97 -7.87 -5.11 9.08
C PRO A 97 -6.40 -4.73 9.37
N VAL A 98 -5.72 -4.03 8.48
CA VAL A 98 -4.42 -3.41 8.77
C VAL A 98 -4.59 -2.19 9.68
N VAL A 99 -5.76 -1.57 9.65
CA VAL A 99 -6.14 -0.44 10.50
C VAL A 99 -7.18 -0.91 11.50
N ASP A 100 -7.00 -0.62 12.78
CA ASP A 100 -8.03 -0.75 13.81
C ASP A 100 -9.05 0.38 13.61
N GLU A 101 -10.25 0.03 13.10
CA GLU A 101 -11.29 1.01 12.75
C GLU A 101 -11.80 1.78 13.97
N ALA A 102 -11.86 1.13 15.15
CA ALA A 102 -12.29 1.78 16.36
C ALA A 102 -11.24 2.82 16.84
N ALA A 103 -9.97 2.45 16.79
CA ALA A 103 -8.86 3.36 17.08
C ALA A 103 -8.81 4.53 16.09
N LEU A 104 -9.03 4.27 14.79
CA LEU A 104 -9.06 5.32 13.77
C LEU A 104 -10.23 6.28 13.99
N ALA A 105 -11.44 5.79 14.25
CA ALA A 105 -12.60 6.64 14.52
C ALA A 105 -12.36 7.52 15.76
N LYS A 106 -11.73 6.97 16.81
CA LYS A 106 -11.31 7.74 17.99
C LYS A 106 -10.26 8.80 17.63
N ALA A 107 -9.23 8.44 16.83
CA ALA A 107 -8.19 9.35 16.40
C ALA A 107 -8.75 10.56 15.63
N LEU A 108 -9.72 10.31 14.74
CA LEU A 108 -10.40 11.36 14.00
C LEU A 108 -11.28 12.25 14.88
N ARG A 109 -11.99 11.66 15.85
CA ARG A 109 -12.86 12.38 16.79
C ARG A 109 -12.04 13.27 17.72
N GLU A 110 -10.93 12.74 18.24
CA GLU A 110 -10.03 13.45 19.15
C GLU A 110 -8.98 14.30 18.43
N ARG A 111 -8.98 14.31 17.08
CA ARG A 111 -8.09 15.10 16.23
C ARG A 111 -6.60 14.77 16.40
N TRP A 112 -6.27 13.49 16.60
CA TRP A 112 -4.86 13.06 16.57
C TRP A 112 -4.27 13.16 15.17
N ILE A 113 -5.11 13.01 14.13
CA ILE A 113 -4.79 13.21 12.72
C ILE A 113 -5.85 14.09 12.06
N ALA A 114 -5.51 14.71 10.93
CA ALA A 114 -6.42 15.61 10.21
C ALA A 114 -7.55 14.87 9.51
N GLY A 115 -7.26 13.69 8.94
CA GLY A 115 -8.27 12.93 8.21
C GLY A 115 -7.80 11.57 7.74
N ALA A 116 -8.75 10.79 7.20
CA ALA A 116 -8.47 9.50 6.59
C ALA A 116 -9.30 9.28 5.31
N ALA A 117 -8.75 8.48 4.39
CA ALA A 117 -9.42 7.99 3.19
C ALA A 117 -9.29 6.47 3.12
N LEU A 118 -10.40 5.75 3.14
CA LEU A 118 -10.43 4.29 3.21
C LEU A 118 -11.23 3.72 2.03
N ASP A 119 -10.60 2.79 1.30
CA ASP A 119 -11.26 2.02 0.24
C ASP A 119 -11.54 0.57 0.67
N VAL A 120 -11.05 0.17 1.83
CA VAL A 120 -11.14 -1.17 2.40
C VAL A 120 -11.48 -1.12 3.88
N TYR A 121 -12.18 -2.16 4.38
CA TYR A 121 -12.73 -2.20 5.73
C TYR A 121 -12.45 -3.54 6.42
N GLU A 122 -12.54 -3.57 7.76
CA GLU A 122 -12.43 -4.82 8.52
C GLU A 122 -13.53 -5.82 8.14
N LYS A 123 -14.73 -5.30 7.90
CA LYS A 123 -15.87 -6.05 7.39
C LYS A 123 -16.46 -5.36 6.17
N GLU A 124 -16.56 -6.10 5.09
CA GLU A 124 -17.12 -5.62 3.82
C GLU A 124 -18.40 -6.39 3.44
N PRO A 125 -19.47 -5.69 3.07
CA PRO A 125 -19.66 -4.23 3.03
C PRO A 125 -19.57 -3.60 4.42
N LEU A 126 -19.13 -2.31 4.50
CA LEU A 126 -19.00 -1.58 5.75
C LEU A 126 -20.36 -1.56 6.50
N PRO A 127 -20.45 -2.13 7.73
CA PRO A 127 -21.68 -2.20 8.49
C PRO A 127 -22.29 -0.82 8.78
N ALA A 128 -23.61 -0.79 8.98
CA ALA A 128 -24.32 0.46 9.28
C ALA A 128 -23.92 1.04 10.65
N ASP A 129 -23.54 0.19 11.58
CA ASP A 129 -23.12 0.51 12.95
C ASP A 129 -21.58 0.68 13.09
N SER A 130 -20.84 0.68 11.98
CA SER A 130 -19.39 0.90 12.01
C SER A 130 -19.06 2.25 12.67
N PRO A 131 -18.03 2.31 13.54
CA PRO A 131 -17.55 3.55 14.15
C PRO A 131 -17.06 4.58 13.12
N LEU A 132 -16.71 4.15 11.92
CA LEU A 132 -16.31 5.02 10.82
C LEU A 132 -17.47 5.81 10.20
N ARG A 133 -18.73 5.42 10.48
CA ARG A 133 -19.94 6.13 10.06
C ARG A 133 -20.41 7.19 11.04
N ASP A 134 -19.66 7.42 12.11
CA ASP A 134 -19.99 8.45 13.10
C ASP A 134 -20.08 9.84 12.42
N PRO A 135 -21.25 10.52 12.53
CA PRO A 135 -21.42 11.86 11.96
C PRO A 135 -20.39 12.89 12.45
N ALA A 136 -19.85 12.69 13.66
CA ALA A 136 -18.84 13.59 14.24
C ALA A 136 -17.49 13.60 13.49
N ILE A 137 -17.24 12.60 12.64
CA ILE A 137 -16.00 12.49 11.83
C ILE A 137 -16.26 12.52 10.32
N ALA A 138 -17.51 12.70 9.88
CA ALA A 138 -17.88 12.60 8.47
C ALA A 138 -17.16 13.61 7.54
N ASP A 139 -16.78 14.75 8.09
CA ASP A 139 -15.99 15.79 7.37
C ASP A 139 -14.52 15.39 7.17
N ARG A 140 -14.00 14.47 8.00
CA ARG A 140 -12.60 14.04 8.02
C ARG A 140 -12.37 12.60 7.59
N CYS A 141 -13.41 11.79 7.44
CA CYS A 141 -13.32 10.40 6.99
C CYS A 141 -13.97 10.25 5.63
N ARG A 142 -13.19 9.90 4.60
CA ARG A 142 -13.71 9.60 3.25
C ARG A 142 -13.76 8.10 3.07
N LEU A 143 -14.95 7.57 2.82
CA LEU A 143 -15.23 6.14 2.68
C LEU A 143 -15.56 5.82 1.23
N PHE A 144 -14.89 4.85 0.65
CA PHE A 144 -15.05 4.41 -0.73
C PHE A 144 -15.44 2.92 -0.76
N PRO A 145 -16.15 2.44 -1.80
CA PRO A 145 -16.72 1.10 -1.83
C PRO A 145 -15.79 0.04 -2.42
N HIS A 146 -14.52 -0.01 -2.02
CA HIS A 146 -13.49 -0.96 -2.47
C HIS A 146 -13.33 -0.95 -4.01
N PHE A 147 -13.12 0.23 -4.58
CA PHE A 147 -13.04 0.40 -6.03
C PHE A 147 -11.67 0.85 -6.56
N ALA A 148 -10.66 1.03 -5.71
CA ALA A 148 -9.33 1.50 -6.12
C ALA A 148 -8.71 0.60 -7.21
N SER A 149 -9.00 -0.72 -7.18
CA SER A 149 -8.60 -1.67 -8.22
C SER A 149 -9.67 -1.89 -9.31
N ALA A 150 -10.81 -1.21 -9.27
CA ALA A 150 -11.96 -1.46 -10.15
C ALA A 150 -11.85 -0.76 -11.51
N GLY A 151 -10.81 0.02 -11.75
CA GLY A 151 -10.59 0.69 -13.03
C GLY A 151 -10.61 -0.31 -14.20
N ARG A 152 -11.33 0.03 -15.27
CA ARG A 152 -11.47 -0.84 -16.44
C ARG A 152 -10.11 -1.28 -17.00
N ILE A 153 -9.16 -0.37 -17.09
CA ILE A 153 -7.79 -0.66 -17.58
C ILE A 153 -7.09 -1.61 -16.61
N THR A 154 -7.17 -1.36 -15.30
CA THR A 154 -6.52 -2.18 -14.28
C THR A 154 -7.05 -3.62 -14.27
N ARG A 155 -8.35 -3.82 -14.45
CA ARG A 155 -8.97 -5.17 -14.40
C ARG A 155 -9.00 -5.88 -15.76
N LEU A 156 -9.33 -5.18 -16.84
CA LEU A 156 -9.71 -5.76 -18.10
C LEU A 156 -8.69 -5.55 -19.22
N SER A 157 -7.61 -4.81 -19.01
CA SER A 157 -6.60 -4.65 -20.04
C SER A 157 -5.99 -6.01 -20.43
N PRO A 158 -5.94 -6.32 -21.73
CA PRO A 158 -5.25 -7.52 -22.22
C PRO A 158 -3.72 -7.39 -22.11
N ASP A 159 -3.17 -6.18 -21.91
CA ASP A 159 -1.74 -5.94 -21.71
C ASP A 159 -1.32 -6.46 -20.33
N PRO A 160 -0.41 -7.47 -20.24
CA PRO A 160 0.01 -8.04 -18.96
C PRO A 160 0.75 -7.05 -18.06
N ASN A 161 1.22 -5.92 -18.60
CA ASN A 161 1.88 -4.87 -17.84
C ASN A 161 0.90 -3.81 -17.31
N LYS A 162 -0.36 -3.81 -17.78
CA LYS A 162 -1.36 -2.79 -17.45
C LYS A 162 -2.61 -3.33 -16.76
N GLY A 163 -2.89 -4.62 -16.88
CA GLY A 163 -4.14 -5.19 -16.38
C GLY A 163 -4.01 -6.55 -15.73
N MET A 164 -4.88 -6.81 -14.75
CA MET A 164 -4.95 -8.10 -14.06
C MET A 164 -5.33 -9.22 -15.01
N ALA A 165 -6.31 -8.99 -15.89
CA ALA A 165 -6.76 -9.98 -16.86
C ALA A 165 -5.63 -10.37 -17.82
N GLY A 166 -4.90 -9.39 -18.39
CA GLY A 166 -3.77 -9.66 -19.26
C GLY A 166 -2.66 -10.44 -18.57
N ARG A 167 -2.37 -10.13 -17.30
CA ARG A 167 -1.38 -10.87 -16.52
C ARG A 167 -1.79 -12.31 -16.24
N CYS A 168 -3.06 -12.55 -15.91
CA CYS A 168 -3.58 -13.90 -15.72
C CYS A 168 -3.50 -14.72 -17.01
N VAL A 169 -3.91 -14.15 -18.14
CA VAL A 169 -3.84 -14.79 -19.46
C VAL A 169 -2.40 -15.09 -19.85
N GLN A 170 -1.49 -14.14 -19.66
CA GLN A 170 -0.06 -14.36 -19.94
C GLN A 170 0.51 -15.50 -19.08
N GLY A 171 0.17 -15.55 -17.78
CA GLY A 171 0.59 -16.66 -16.92
C GLY A 171 0.10 -18.02 -17.40
N LEU A 172 -1.13 -18.12 -17.90
CA LEU A 172 -1.65 -19.36 -18.50
C LEU A 172 -0.92 -19.72 -19.81
N ILE A 173 -0.65 -18.76 -20.67
CA ILE A 173 0.15 -18.95 -21.89
C ILE A 173 1.54 -19.48 -21.54
N ASP A 174 2.21 -18.85 -20.60
CA ASP A 174 3.56 -19.23 -20.17
C ASP A 174 3.63 -20.69 -19.68
N VAL A 175 2.57 -21.17 -18.99
CA VAL A 175 2.47 -22.57 -18.56
C VAL A 175 2.20 -23.50 -19.74
N LEU A 176 1.23 -23.17 -20.60
CA LEU A 176 0.81 -24.02 -21.72
C LEU A 176 1.88 -24.16 -22.79
N GLU A 177 2.61 -23.07 -23.06
CA GLU A 177 3.69 -23.05 -24.06
C GLU A 177 5.04 -23.48 -23.47
N LYS A 178 5.08 -23.86 -22.20
CA LYS A 178 6.31 -24.23 -21.47
C LYS A 178 7.41 -23.16 -21.58
N ASN A 179 7.01 -21.90 -21.59
CA ASN A 179 7.93 -20.79 -21.47
C ASN A 179 8.78 -20.97 -20.21
N TYR A 180 9.96 -20.39 -20.16
CA TYR A 180 10.94 -20.62 -19.10
C TYR A 180 11.45 -22.07 -19.00
N ASN A 181 11.41 -22.84 -20.14
CA ASN A 181 11.84 -24.25 -20.20
C ASN A 181 11.15 -25.16 -19.16
N GLY A 182 9.93 -24.80 -18.76
CA GLY A 182 9.17 -25.50 -17.73
C GLY A 182 9.56 -25.19 -16.29
N ASP A 183 10.55 -24.32 -16.07
CA ASP A 183 10.89 -23.82 -14.75
C ASP A 183 10.00 -22.61 -14.39
N TYR A 184 8.82 -22.89 -13.87
CA TYR A 184 7.84 -21.87 -13.49
C TYR A 184 8.27 -21.00 -12.30
N THR A 185 9.35 -21.39 -11.58
CA THR A 185 9.93 -20.54 -10.53
C THR A 185 10.57 -19.27 -11.08
N GLN A 186 10.91 -19.25 -12.37
CA GLN A 186 11.47 -18.10 -13.07
C GLN A 186 10.40 -17.09 -13.49
N MET A 187 9.11 -17.44 -13.46
CA MET A 187 8.04 -16.55 -13.87
C MET A 187 7.92 -15.39 -12.87
N PRO A 188 7.94 -14.12 -13.33
CA PRO A 188 7.98 -12.95 -12.46
C PRO A 188 6.72 -12.75 -11.59
N TRP A 189 5.60 -13.37 -11.94
CA TRP A 189 4.31 -13.24 -11.25
C TRP A 189 3.88 -14.47 -10.45
N VAL A 190 4.71 -15.51 -10.37
CA VAL A 190 4.44 -16.66 -9.50
C VAL A 190 4.76 -16.29 -8.05
N VAL A 191 3.74 -16.37 -7.19
CA VAL A 191 3.84 -16.00 -5.77
C VAL A 191 4.32 -17.19 -4.92
N ASN A 192 3.77 -18.39 -5.17
CA ASN A 192 4.05 -19.61 -4.41
C ASN A 192 5.02 -20.53 -5.15
N LYS A 193 6.22 -20.05 -5.39
CA LYS A 193 7.28 -20.76 -6.16
C LYS A 193 7.59 -22.15 -5.58
N GLU A 194 7.45 -22.32 -4.29
CA GLU A 194 7.67 -23.59 -3.56
C GLU A 194 6.71 -24.70 -4.00
N ALA A 195 5.54 -24.35 -4.52
CA ALA A 195 4.58 -25.34 -5.01
C ALA A 195 5.11 -26.11 -6.22
N PHE A 196 6.00 -25.48 -7.00
CA PHE A 196 6.60 -26.11 -8.20
C PHE A 196 7.89 -26.89 -7.87
N SER A 197 8.56 -26.61 -6.77
CA SER A 197 9.76 -27.33 -6.33
C SER A 197 9.48 -28.69 -5.68
N ARG A 198 8.20 -28.98 -5.34
CA ARG A 198 7.77 -30.25 -4.72
C ARG A 198 7.28 -31.31 -5.72
N ALA A 199 7.24 -30.97 -6.99
CA ALA A 199 6.72 -31.85 -8.07
C ALA A 199 7.83 -32.45 -8.95
N ALA A 200 9.10 -32.40 -8.52
CA ALA A 200 10.26 -33.01 -9.18
C ALA A 200 10.74 -34.24 -8.42
#